data_e1a8457b3cf72dbd9c914b251fc5be78
#
_entry.id   e1a8457b3cf72dbd9c914b251fc5be78
#
_cell.length_a   1.000
_cell.length_b   1.000
_cell.length_c   1.000
_cell.angle_alpha   90.00
_cell.angle_beta   90.00
_cell.angle_gamma   90.00
#
_symmetry.space_group_name_H-M   'P 1'
#
loop_
_entity.id
_entity.type
_entity.pdbx_description
1 polymer ?
#
loop_
_entity_poly.entity_id
_entity_poly.type
_entity_poly.pdbx_seq_one_letter_code
_entity_poly.pdbx_strand_id
1 'polypeptide(L)'
;MIENFSIRPNVIVGLGNEIAGDDGAGIWVARKLGKILQDRPEVEIVPLPWAGFSLLDVLVGRQRAVIVDCLCTDLHPPGTIVRLNENDFRGSVRLNSFHDINFATVLELGRRMGWQMPEQIVIWGIEGEVMDRFKEELSPAVLRAVDHVVNEILGFLDLEFAL
;
A
#
# COMPACT_ATOMS: atom_id res chain seq x y z
N MET A 1 26.44 -9.83 20.15
CA MET A 1 25.14 -10.49 19.90
C MET A 1 24.50 -9.75 18.77
N ILE A 2 24.39 -10.38 17.61
CA ILE A 2 23.57 -9.85 16.51
C ILE A 2 22.15 -10.16 16.93
N GLU A 3 21.38 -9.13 17.31
CA GLU A 3 19.94 -9.28 17.49
C GLU A 3 19.40 -9.80 16.16
N ASN A 4 18.86 -11.01 16.18
CA ASN A 4 18.10 -11.55 15.05
C ASN A 4 16.85 -10.69 14.94
N PHE A 5 16.92 -9.62 14.15
CA PHE A 5 15.73 -8.91 13.70
C PHE A 5 14.93 -9.87 12.82
N SER A 6 14.08 -10.64 13.47
CA SER A 6 13.12 -11.49 12.76
C SER A 6 12.22 -10.56 11.93
N ILE A 7 12.33 -10.65 10.61
CA ILE A 7 11.44 -9.92 9.70
C ILE A 7 10.00 -10.33 10.02
N ARG A 8 9.14 -9.36 10.30
CA ARG A 8 7.72 -9.65 10.56
C ARG A 8 7.09 -10.25 9.31
N PRO A 9 6.30 -11.33 9.42
CA PRO A 9 5.80 -12.05 8.26
C PRO A 9 4.84 -11.23 7.40
N ASN A 10 4.14 -10.28 7.99
CA ASN A 10 3.14 -9.46 7.31
C ASN A 10 3.58 -8.00 7.29
N VAL A 11 3.34 -7.35 6.16
CA VAL A 11 3.60 -5.91 6.01
C VAL A 11 2.40 -5.20 5.40
N ILE A 12 2.11 -4.01 5.91
CA ILE A 12 1.16 -3.08 5.31
C ILE A 12 1.95 -1.85 4.86
N VAL A 13 1.90 -1.56 3.58
CA VAL A 13 2.62 -0.46 2.97
C VAL A 13 1.62 0.59 2.50
N GLY A 14 1.71 1.79 3.03
CA GLY A 14 0.97 2.93 2.50
C GLY A 14 1.87 3.76 1.59
N LEU A 15 1.53 3.81 0.31
CA LEU A 15 2.24 4.59 -0.70
C LEU A 15 1.63 5.98 -0.85
N GLY A 16 2.44 6.94 -1.26
CA GLY A 16 1.94 8.26 -1.66
C GLY A 16 2.84 9.41 -1.30
N ASN A 17 2.39 10.61 -1.64
CA ASN A 17 3.06 11.86 -1.34
C ASN A 17 2.14 12.78 -0.53
N GLU A 18 2.46 13.01 0.74
CA GLU A 18 1.61 13.76 1.67
C GLU A 18 1.45 15.24 1.34
N ILE A 19 2.37 15.80 0.55
CA ILE A 19 2.28 17.20 0.12
C ILE A 19 1.57 17.38 -1.22
N ALA A 20 1.02 16.30 -1.77
CA ALA A 20 0.35 16.28 -3.05
C ALA A 20 -1.16 15.93 -2.94
N GLY A 21 -1.81 16.39 -1.86
CA GLY A 21 -3.25 16.21 -1.64
C GLY A 21 -3.64 14.73 -1.53
N ASP A 22 -4.59 14.30 -2.35
CA ASP A 22 -5.14 12.93 -2.33
C ASP A 22 -4.08 11.85 -2.56
N ASP A 23 -2.97 12.17 -3.22
CA ASP A 23 -1.85 11.25 -3.41
C ASP A 23 -1.25 10.75 -2.07
N GLY A 24 -1.47 11.47 -0.98
CA GLY A 24 -1.08 11.07 0.37
C GLY A 24 -1.98 10.01 1.02
N ALA A 25 -3.06 9.58 0.39
CA ALA A 25 -4.09 8.73 1.03
C ALA A 25 -3.52 7.43 1.61
N GLY A 26 -2.62 6.73 0.89
CA GLY A 26 -2.00 5.50 1.39
C GLY A 26 -1.17 5.72 2.66
N ILE A 27 -0.44 6.83 2.74
CA ILE A 27 0.33 7.20 3.94
C ILE A 27 -0.61 7.47 5.12
N TRP A 28 -1.74 8.14 4.88
CA TRP A 28 -2.75 8.39 5.92
C TRP A 28 -3.34 7.09 6.48
N VAL A 29 -3.67 6.13 5.61
CA VAL A 29 -4.12 4.79 6.02
C VAL A 29 -3.05 4.09 6.86
N ALA A 30 -1.80 4.05 6.39
CA ALA A 30 -0.71 3.41 7.11
C ALA A 30 -0.50 4.02 8.50
N ARG A 31 -0.55 5.33 8.63
CA ARG A 31 -0.41 6.01 9.94
C ARG A 31 -1.55 5.69 10.90
N LYS A 32 -2.79 5.62 10.41
CA LYS A 32 -3.94 5.21 11.23
C LYS A 32 -3.80 3.77 11.69
N LEU A 33 -3.46 2.86 10.78
CA LEU A 33 -3.24 1.45 11.10
C LEU A 33 -2.06 1.26 12.07
N GLY A 34 -0.99 2.02 11.93
CA GLY A 34 0.16 1.97 12.83
C GLY A 34 -0.19 2.28 14.29
N LYS A 35 -1.14 3.19 14.52
CA LYS A 35 -1.65 3.49 15.86
C LYS A 35 -2.55 2.39 16.41
N ILE A 36 -3.37 1.77 15.56
CA ILE A 36 -4.32 0.72 15.96
C ILE A 36 -3.60 -0.61 16.20
N LEU A 37 -2.62 -0.94 15.36
CA LEU A 37 -1.94 -2.24 15.33
C LEU A 37 -0.58 -2.24 16.06
N GLN A 38 -0.32 -1.26 16.93
CA GLN A 38 0.95 -1.13 17.64
C GLN A 38 1.32 -2.37 18.47
N ASP A 39 0.30 -3.08 18.98
CA ASP A 39 0.46 -4.28 19.80
C ASP A 39 0.41 -5.60 18.99
N ARG A 40 0.46 -5.53 17.65
CA ARG A 40 0.45 -6.68 16.74
C ARG A 40 1.86 -6.93 16.19
N PRO A 41 2.71 -7.73 16.89
CA PRO A 41 4.11 -7.91 16.52
C PRO A 41 4.31 -8.64 15.18
N GLU A 42 3.29 -9.35 14.70
CA GLU A 42 3.32 -10.07 13.42
C GLU A 42 3.11 -9.18 12.19
N VAL A 43 2.70 -7.93 12.40
CA VAL A 43 2.43 -6.97 11.31
C VAL A 43 3.37 -5.77 11.42
N GLU A 44 4.03 -5.42 10.34
CA GLU A 44 4.78 -4.18 10.21
C GLU A 44 4.00 -3.19 9.35
N ILE A 45 3.99 -1.93 9.78
CA ILE A 45 3.33 -0.84 9.05
C ILE A 45 4.40 0.09 8.51
N VAL A 46 4.43 0.28 7.20
CA VAL A 46 5.44 1.10 6.53
C VAL A 46 4.78 2.18 5.69
N PRO A 47 4.71 3.42 6.17
CA PRO A 47 4.43 4.56 5.30
C PRO A 47 5.64 4.77 4.38
N LEU A 48 5.43 4.67 3.07
CA LEU A 48 6.48 4.72 2.06
C LEU A 48 6.20 5.86 1.07
N PRO A 49 6.84 7.03 1.25
CA PRO A 49 6.58 8.20 0.41
C PRO A 49 7.10 8.04 -1.03
N TRP A 50 8.05 7.14 -1.25
CA TRP A 50 8.65 6.86 -2.55
C TRP A 50 8.64 5.35 -2.81
N ALA A 51 7.89 4.92 -3.83
CA ALA A 51 7.86 3.53 -4.27
C ALA A 51 9.17 3.10 -4.99
N GLY A 52 9.06 2.48 -6.12
CA GLY A 52 10.22 2.01 -6.87
C GLY A 52 10.98 0.92 -6.15
N PHE A 53 12.32 0.99 -6.18
CA PHE A 53 13.17 -0.03 -5.56
C PHE A 53 13.05 -0.11 -4.04
N SER A 54 12.66 0.98 -3.35
CA SER A 54 12.42 0.97 -1.91
C SER A 54 11.30 -0.01 -1.52
N LEU A 55 10.37 -0.27 -2.44
CA LEU A 55 9.31 -1.24 -2.22
C LEU A 55 9.86 -2.68 -2.15
N LEU A 56 10.92 -3.00 -2.92
CA LEU A 56 11.61 -4.29 -2.80
C LEU A 56 12.15 -4.53 -1.39
N ASP A 57 12.82 -3.55 -0.83
CA ASP A 57 13.43 -3.66 0.52
C ASP A 57 12.36 -3.95 1.58
N VAL A 58 11.16 -3.41 1.39
CA VAL A 58 10.03 -3.60 2.30
C VAL A 58 9.36 -4.97 2.10
N LEU A 59 9.31 -5.49 0.88
CA LEU A 59 8.60 -6.71 0.52
C LEU A 59 9.44 -7.99 0.70
N VAL A 60 10.76 -7.89 0.55
CA VAL A 60 11.65 -9.06 0.65
C VAL A 60 11.56 -9.69 2.04
N GLY A 61 11.44 -11.02 2.07
CA GLY A 61 11.35 -11.81 3.31
C GLY A 61 9.97 -11.83 3.96
N ARG A 62 8.97 -11.15 3.37
CA ARG A 62 7.59 -11.18 3.87
C ARG A 62 6.82 -12.36 3.31
N GLN A 63 5.83 -12.83 4.06
CA GLN A 63 4.88 -13.84 3.60
C GLN A 63 3.67 -13.19 2.91
N ARG A 64 3.19 -12.10 3.47
CA ARG A 64 2.02 -11.39 2.97
C ARG A 64 2.25 -9.88 2.97
N ALA A 65 1.67 -9.22 1.98
CA ALA A 65 1.72 -7.76 1.88
C ALA A 65 0.34 -7.19 1.56
N VAL A 66 0.00 -6.13 2.26
CA VAL A 66 -1.11 -5.23 1.94
C VAL A 66 -0.50 -3.94 1.44
N ILE A 67 -0.96 -3.45 0.31
CA ILE A 67 -0.51 -2.17 -0.25
C ILE A 67 -1.71 -1.24 -0.35
N VAL A 68 -1.54 -0.01 0.06
CA VAL A 68 -2.55 1.04 -0.08
C VAL A 68 -1.96 2.18 -0.88
N ASP A 69 -2.64 2.58 -1.94
CA ASP A 69 -2.19 3.64 -2.84
C ASP A 69 -3.35 4.52 -3.29
N CYS A 70 -3.05 5.74 -3.69
CA CYS A 70 -3.99 6.61 -4.37
C CYS A 70 -3.96 6.30 -5.87
N LEU A 71 -5.13 6.16 -6.46
CA LEU A 71 -5.30 5.99 -7.89
C LEU A 71 -5.83 7.31 -8.49
N CYS A 72 -5.26 7.72 -9.60
CA CYS A 72 -5.73 8.88 -10.36
C CYS A 72 -6.02 8.43 -11.78
N THR A 73 -7.02 7.56 -11.91
CA THR A 73 -7.34 6.91 -13.19
C THR A 73 -8.41 7.64 -13.99
N ASP A 74 -9.15 8.52 -13.35
CA ASP A 74 -10.37 9.16 -13.89
C ASP A 74 -11.46 8.16 -14.32
N LEU A 75 -11.35 6.90 -13.89
CA LEU A 75 -12.34 5.86 -14.20
C LEU A 75 -13.49 5.83 -13.19
N HIS A 76 -13.24 6.32 -11.98
CA HIS A 76 -14.19 6.32 -10.88
C HIS A 76 -14.23 7.68 -10.19
N PRO A 77 -15.36 8.01 -9.54
CA PRO A 77 -15.43 9.22 -8.71
C PRO A 77 -14.39 9.17 -7.56
N PRO A 78 -13.84 10.33 -7.16
CA PRO A 78 -12.95 10.41 -6.01
C PRO A 78 -13.55 9.79 -4.75
N GLY A 79 -12.73 9.05 -3.99
CA GLY A 79 -13.15 8.30 -2.81
C GLY A 79 -13.66 6.88 -3.12
N THR A 80 -13.71 6.47 -4.39
CA THR A 80 -14.01 5.08 -4.74
C THR A 80 -12.85 4.18 -4.31
N ILE A 81 -13.20 3.08 -3.63
CA ILE A 81 -12.24 2.08 -3.18
C ILE A 81 -12.25 0.92 -4.16
N VAL A 82 -11.07 0.54 -4.63
CA VAL A 82 -10.87 -0.58 -5.55
C VAL A 82 -9.91 -1.57 -4.89
N ARG A 83 -10.35 -2.82 -4.75
CA ARG A 83 -9.49 -3.90 -4.25
C ARG A 83 -8.95 -4.72 -5.42
N LEU A 84 -7.64 -4.85 -5.46
CA LEU A 84 -6.91 -5.50 -6.54
C LEU A 84 -5.98 -6.58 -5.98
N ASN A 85 -5.72 -7.58 -6.77
CA ASN A 85 -4.66 -8.56 -6.52
C ASN A 85 -3.49 -8.33 -7.49
N GLU A 86 -2.41 -9.07 -7.30
CA GLU A 86 -1.21 -8.94 -8.14
C GLU A 86 -1.50 -9.17 -9.63
N ASN A 87 -2.43 -10.08 -9.96
CA ASN A 87 -2.75 -10.41 -11.34
C ASN A 87 -3.53 -9.28 -12.05
N ASP A 88 -4.34 -8.55 -11.30
CA ASP A 88 -5.09 -7.41 -11.82
C ASP A 88 -4.14 -6.27 -12.22
N PHE A 89 -3.01 -6.13 -11.52
CA PHE A 89 -1.97 -5.15 -11.82
C PHE A 89 -1.23 -5.43 -13.14
N ARG A 90 -1.07 -6.70 -13.53
CA ARG A 90 -0.33 -7.06 -14.74
C ARG A 90 -1.02 -6.63 -16.04
N GLY A 91 -2.34 -6.46 -16.01
CA GLY A 91 -3.13 -6.07 -17.17
C GLY A 91 -3.41 -4.58 -17.33
N SER A 92 -3.11 -3.76 -16.33
CA SER A 92 -3.52 -2.36 -16.33
C SER A 92 -2.34 -1.41 -16.54
N VAL A 93 -2.21 -0.92 -17.77
CA VAL A 93 -1.26 0.14 -18.14
C VAL A 93 -1.57 1.45 -17.39
N ARG A 94 -2.79 1.63 -16.88
CA ARG A 94 -3.26 2.85 -16.23
C ARG A 94 -2.96 2.92 -14.73
N LEU A 95 -2.76 1.76 -14.08
CA LEU A 95 -2.35 1.69 -12.69
C LEU A 95 -0.84 1.86 -12.50
N ASN A 96 -0.12 2.12 -13.59
CA ASN A 96 1.30 2.44 -13.61
C ASN A 96 1.60 3.91 -13.31
N SER A 97 0.61 4.65 -12.79
CA SER A 97 0.76 6.07 -12.58
C SER A 97 1.60 6.41 -11.35
N PHE A 98 2.43 7.37 -11.49
CA PHE A 98 3.10 8.23 -10.53
C PHE A 98 4.42 7.80 -9.90
N HIS A 99 4.89 6.57 -10.02
CA HIS A 99 6.25 6.25 -9.59
C HIS A 99 6.95 5.54 -10.73
N ASP A 100 8.02 6.07 -11.24
CA ASP A 100 8.75 5.70 -12.47
C ASP A 100 9.11 4.21 -12.65
N ILE A 101 8.76 3.36 -11.69
CA ILE A 101 8.94 1.92 -11.73
C ILE A 101 7.61 1.25 -11.44
N ASN A 102 7.11 0.54 -12.42
CA ASN A 102 5.89 -0.27 -12.34
C ASN A 102 6.00 -1.34 -11.25
N PHE A 103 4.96 -1.44 -10.39
CA PHE A 103 4.86 -2.43 -9.33
C PHE A 103 5.13 -3.87 -9.80
N ALA A 104 4.58 -4.25 -10.95
CA ALA A 104 4.82 -5.57 -11.52
C ALA A 104 6.31 -5.80 -11.85
N THR A 105 7.01 -4.77 -12.32
CA THR A 105 8.45 -4.82 -12.58
C THR A 105 9.25 -5.03 -11.30
N VAL A 106 8.84 -4.38 -10.21
CA VAL A 106 9.48 -4.53 -8.89
C VAL A 106 9.35 -5.99 -8.42
N LEU A 107 8.15 -6.56 -8.47
CA LEU A 107 7.92 -7.94 -8.08
C LEU A 107 8.68 -8.95 -8.96
N GLU A 108 8.65 -8.73 -10.27
CA GLU A 108 9.35 -9.59 -11.22
C GLU A 108 10.86 -9.56 -10.99
N LEU A 109 11.43 -8.37 -10.74
CA LEU A 109 12.84 -8.23 -10.42
C LEU A 109 13.22 -9.03 -9.16
N GLY A 110 12.48 -8.86 -8.06
CA GLY A 110 12.72 -9.63 -6.84
C GLY A 110 12.70 -11.14 -7.07
N ARG A 111 11.73 -11.63 -7.83
CA ARG A 111 11.63 -13.06 -8.18
C ARG A 111 12.77 -13.54 -9.05
N ARG A 112 13.19 -12.76 -10.06
CA ARG A 112 14.33 -13.09 -10.93
C ARG A 112 15.65 -13.12 -10.18
N MET A 113 15.80 -12.30 -9.14
CA MET A 113 16.94 -12.32 -8.26
C MET A 113 16.94 -13.47 -7.25
N GLY A 114 15.88 -14.28 -7.22
CA GLY A 114 15.72 -15.40 -6.29
C GLY A 114 15.40 -14.95 -4.86
N TRP A 115 14.93 -13.73 -4.66
CA TRP A 115 14.52 -13.23 -3.35
C TRP A 115 13.16 -13.80 -2.95
N GLN A 116 12.99 -14.04 -1.65
CA GLN A 116 11.70 -14.43 -1.10
C GLN A 116 10.75 -13.24 -1.18
N MET A 117 9.80 -13.29 -2.11
CA MET A 117 8.74 -12.30 -2.27
C MET A 117 7.45 -12.78 -1.61
N PRO A 118 6.54 -11.88 -1.20
CA PRO A 118 5.28 -12.28 -0.60
C PRO A 118 4.47 -13.22 -1.49
N GLU A 119 3.89 -14.24 -0.87
CA GLU A 119 3.02 -15.22 -1.55
C GLU A 119 1.63 -14.63 -1.84
N GLN A 120 1.18 -13.74 -0.96
CA GLN A 120 -0.09 -13.04 -1.08
C GLN A 120 0.12 -11.54 -1.03
N ILE A 121 -0.37 -10.86 -2.06
CA ILE A 121 -0.36 -9.40 -2.15
C ILE A 121 -1.77 -8.93 -2.46
N VAL A 122 -2.29 -8.06 -1.61
CA VAL A 122 -3.59 -7.41 -1.79
C VAL A 122 -3.40 -5.91 -1.81
N ILE A 123 -4.08 -5.25 -2.73
CA ILE A 123 -3.92 -3.82 -2.95
C ILE A 123 -5.28 -3.14 -2.75
N TRP A 124 -5.31 -2.11 -1.90
CA TRP A 124 -6.41 -1.17 -1.79
C TRP A 124 -6.02 0.12 -2.53
N GLY A 125 -6.72 0.38 -3.63
CA GLY A 125 -6.63 1.65 -4.33
C GLY A 125 -7.75 2.59 -3.89
N ILE A 126 -7.43 3.84 -3.67
CA ILE A 126 -8.42 4.89 -3.41
C ILE A 126 -8.37 5.87 -4.58
N GLU A 127 -9.44 5.99 -5.33
CA GLU A 127 -9.50 6.97 -6.41
C GLU A 127 -9.47 8.38 -5.83
N GLY A 128 -8.49 9.18 -6.26
CA GLY A 128 -8.29 10.56 -5.84
C GLY A 128 -8.35 11.52 -7.02
N GLU A 129 -8.27 12.81 -6.72
CA GLU A 129 -8.16 13.85 -7.73
C GLU A 129 -6.70 14.21 -7.97
N VAL A 130 -6.33 14.45 -9.24
CA VAL A 130 -5.04 15.05 -9.56
C VAL A 130 -5.04 16.49 -9.04
N MET A 131 -4.11 16.79 -8.15
CA MET A 131 -3.97 18.12 -7.61
C MET A 131 -2.77 18.84 -8.21
N ASP A 132 -3.01 19.94 -8.92
CA ASP A 132 -1.97 20.80 -9.49
C ASP A 132 -1.23 21.68 -8.46
N ARG A 133 -1.55 21.52 -7.18
CA ARG A 133 -1.01 22.34 -6.10
C ARG A 133 -0.54 21.50 -4.93
N PHE A 134 0.54 21.91 -4.31
CA PHE A 134 0.96 21.37 -3.02
C PHE A 134 -0.13 21.60 -1.98
N LYS A 135 -0.67 20.52 -1.44
CA LYS A 135 -1.71 20.53 -0.42
C LYS A 135 -1.55 19.29 0.46
N GLU A 136 -1.44 19.52 1.76
CA GLU A 136 -1.28 18.43 2.74
C GLU A 136 -2.62 17.76 3.10
N GLU A 137 -3.73 18.39 2.77
CA GLU A 137 -5.07 17.92 3.10
C GLU A 137 -5.63 17.03 1.99
N LEU A 138 -6.25 15.93 2.39
CA LEU A 138 -7.05 15.10 1.49
C LEU A 138 -8.37 15.77 1.15
N SER A 139 -8.91 15.48 -0.04
CA SER A 139 -10.29 15.87 -0.36
C SER A 139 -11.28 15.18 0.59
N PRO A 140 -12.48 15.76 0.84
CA PRO A 140 -13.44 15.17 1.77
C PRO A 140 -13.88 13.76 1.37
N ALA A 141 -13.92 13.43 0.07
CA ALA A 141 -14.27 12.12 -0.42
C ALA A 141 -13.18 11.09 -0.09
N VAL A 142 -11.90 11.41 -0.34
CA VAL A 142 -10.77 10.56 -0.06
C VAL A 142 -10.54 10.41 1.45
N LEU A 143 -10.75 11.46 2.23
CA LEU A 143 -10.65 11.39 3.69
C LEU A 143 -11.65 10.37 4.28
N ARG A 144 -12.90 10.34 3.78
CA ARG A 144 -13.87 9.31 4.17
C ARG A 144 -13.44 7.91 3.72
N ALA A 145 -12.91 7.80 2.50
CA ALA A 145 -12.42 6.51 1.99
C ALA A 145 -11.26 5.96 2.82
N VAL A 146 -10.38 6.81 3.34
CA VAL A 146 -9.30 6.38 4.26
C VAL A 146 -9.86 5.64 5.47
N ASP A 147 -10.92 6.15 6.10
CA ASP A 147 -11.54 5.49 7.25
C ASP A 147 -12.19 4.14 6.88
N HIS A 148 -12.81 4.07 5.72
CA HIS A 148 -13.38 2.82 5.21
C HIS A 148 -12.28 1.78 4.92
N VAL A 149 -11.21 2.16 4.26
CA VAL A 149 -10.09 1.26 3.95
C VAL A 149 -9.42 0.75 5.23
N VAL A 150 -9.23 1.61 6.23
CA VAL A 150 -8.72 1.17 7.54
C VAL A 150 -9.59 0.05 8.11
N ASN A 151 -10.91 0.23 8.14
CA ASN A 151 -11.82 -0.79 8.66
C ASN A 151 -11.83 -2.07 7.81
N GLU A 152 -11.78 -1.96 6.48
CA GLU A 152 -11.70 -3.12 5.59
C GLU A 152 -10.41 -3.92 5.81
N ILE A 153 -9.27 -3.23 5.96
CA ILE A 153 -7.99 -3.90 6.23
C ILE A 153 -8.01 -4.58 7.59
N LEU A 154 -8.55 -3.94 8.63
CA LEU A 154 -8.66 -4.57 9.96
C LEU A 154 -9.51 -5.84 9.88
N GLY A 155 -10.67 -5.80 9.21
CA GLY A 155 -11.50 -6.98 9.00
C GLY A 155 -10.80 -8.07 8.17
N PHE A 156 -10.04 -7.68 7.17
CA PHE A 156 -9.24 -8.61 6.37
C PHE A 156 -8.14 -9.29 7.21
N LEU A 157 -7.43 -8.54 8.06
CA LEU A 157 -6.40 -9.09 8.94
C LEU A 157 -6.99 -10.10 9.93
N ASP A 158 -8.15 -9.81 10.50
CA ASP A 158 -8.81 -10.71 11.46
C ASP A 158 -9.26 -12.02 10.81
N LEU A 159 -9.65 -11.99 9.53
CA LEU A 159 -10.09 -13.19 8.80
C LEU A 159 -8.92 -14.02 8.25
N GLU A 160 -7.91 -13.36 7.71
CA GLU A 160 -6.83 -14.02 6.96
C GLU A 160 -5.59 -14.29 7.82
N PHE A 161 -5.44 -13.56 8.94
CA PHE A 161 -4.30 -13.66 9.86
C PHE A 161 -4.69 -14.18 11.24
N ALA A 162 -5.94 -14.58 11.43
CA ALA A 162 -6.35 -15.33 12.60
C ALA A 162 -5.62 -16.68 12.58
N LEU A 163 -4.74 -16.86 13.53
CA LEU A 163 -4.00 -18.09 13.80
C LEU A 163 -4.88 -19.11 14.52
#